data_599f7bee3cf6ad5b9540836ceeaa96b6
#
_entry.id   599f7bee3cf6ad5b9540836ceeaa96b6
#
_cell.length_a   1.000
_cell.length_b   1.000
_cell.length_c   1.000
_cell.angle_alpha   90.00
_cell.angle_beta   90.00
_cell.angle_gamma   90.00
#
_symmetry.space_group_name_H-M   'P 1'
#
loop_
_entity.id
_entity.type
_entity.pdbx_description
1 polymer ?
#
loop_
_entity_poly.entity_id
_entity_poly.type
_entity_poly.pdbx_seq_one_letter_code
_entity_poly.pdbx_strand_id
1 'polypeptide(L)'
;MSRTARLLPIVVLLLIIAALVWRLATPVDTNVHSTLEGKPVPAFRLSPILPNKPALSSADLATGQPHLVNIFASWCVPCVTEVKVLRTLSRQGVPIVGIAIRDRPDDLQNFLLRNGDPYLRIGSDPQSQVQISLGSSGVPESFIVDGRGVIRYQHIGAIEQSDVPMILVRVEQAR
;
A
#
# COMPACT_ATOMS: atom_id res chain seq x y z
N MET A 1 27.19 -55.23 4.12
CA MET A 1 26.72 -53.84 4.25
C MET A 1 26.08 -53.71 5.63
N SER A 2 26.68 -52.91 6.50
CA SER A 2 26.22 -52.74 7.90
C SER A 2 24.79 -52.15 7.97
N ARG A 3 24.01 -52.59 8.95
CA ARG A 3 22.63 -52.05 9.20
C ARG A 3 22.63 -50.52 9.29
N THR A 4 23.72 -49.93 9.78
CA THR A 4 23.94 -48.49 9.87
C THR A 4 24.01 -47.79 8.51
N ALA A 5 24.58 -48.39 7.48
CA ALA A 5 24.67 -47.83 6.13
C ALA A 5 23.28 -47.73 5.44
N ARG A 6 22.34 -48.60 5.82
CA ARG A 6 20.96 -48.56 5.27
C ARG A 6 20.08 -47.51 5.93
N LEU A 7 20.39 -47.13 7.17
CA LEU A 7 19.62 -46.11 7.90
C LEU A 7 20.08 -44.68 7.59
N LEU A 8 21.31 -44.51 7.10
CA LEU A 8 21.86 -43.18 6.80
C LEU A 8 20.98 -42.34 5.86
N PRO A 9 20.46 -42.84 4.73
CA PRO A 9 19.62 -42.03 3.84
C PRO A 9 18.30 -41.63 4.48
N ILE A 10 17.74 -42.48 5.34
CA ILE A 10 16.49 -42.17 6.07
C ILE A 10 16.71 -41.02 7.08
N VAL A 11 17.83 -41.09 7.83
CA VAL A 11 18.18 -40.03 8.80
C VAL A 11 18.44 -38.72 8.07
N VAL A 12 19.15 -38.71 6.95
CA VAL A 12 19.37 -37.51 6.14
C VAL A 12 18.07 -36.93 5.63
N LEU A 13 17.16 -37.76 5.14
CA LEU A 13 15.84 -37.32 4.67
C LEU A 13 15.03 -36.68 5.80
N LEU A 14 15.00 -37.29 6.98
CA LEU A 14 14.30 -36.75 8.16
C LEU A 14 14.88 -35.40 8.60
N LEU A 15 16.21 -35.24 8.58
CA LEU A 15 16.86 -33.97 8.88
C LEU A 15 16.50 -32.87 7.88
N ILE A 16 16.44 -33.20 6.59
CA ILE A 16 16.02 -32.26 5.55
C ILE A 16 14.55 -31.84 5.74
N ILE A 17 13.67 -32.81 6.01
CA ILE A 17 12.26 -32.51 6.27
C ILE A 17 12.11 -31.65 7.52
N ALA A 18 12.81 -31.98 8.60
CA ALA A 18 12.78 -31.18 9.84
C ALA A 18 13.29 -29.75 9.61
N ALA A 19 14.37 -29.57 8.84
CA ALA A 19 14.90 -28.26 8.48
C ALA A 19 13.91 -27.46 7.60
N LEU A 20 13.23 -28.10 6.65
CA LEU A 20 12.21 -27.47 5.82
C LEU A 20 10.99 -27.04 6.65
N VAL A 21 10.51 -27.92 7.52
CA VAL A 21 9.38 -27.61 8.41
C VAL A 21 9.74 -26.45 9.35
N TRP A 22 10.94 -26.48 9.93
CA TRP A 22 11.42 -25.38 10.78
C TRP A 22 11.52 -24.07 10.01
N ARG A 23 12.04 -24.11 8.77
CA ARG A 23 12.13 -22.92 7.90
C ARG A 23 10.77 -22.35 7.51
N LEU A 24 9.78 -23.23 7.27
CA LEU A 24 8.40 -22.83 6.97
C LEU A 24 7.64 -22.32 8.20
N ALA A 25 7.97 -22.85 9.39
CA ALA A 25 7.34 -22.44 10.64
C ALA A 25 7.95 -21.15 11.23
N THR A 26 9.16 -20.74 10.79
CA THR A 26 9.74 -19.45 11.18
C THR A 26 9.07 -18.35 10.38
N PRO A 27 8.33 -17.40 11.02
CA PRO A 27 7.77 -16.25 10.30
C PRO A 27 8.93 -15.50 9.64
N VAL A 28 8.85 -15.36 8.33
CA VAL A 28 9.74 -14.42 7.62
C VAL A 28 9.22 -13.04 7.99
N ASP A 29 10.08 -12.20 8.52
CA ASP A 29 9.75 -10.80 8.78
C ASP A 29 9.46 -10.13 7.42
N THR A 30 8.18 -10.10 7.05
CA THR A 30 7.69 -9.51 5.78
C THR A 30 7.60 -7.98 5.88
N ASN A 31 8.20 -7.37 6.89
CA ASN A 31 8.40 -5.93 6.93
C ASN A 31 9.35 -5.52 5.80
N VAL A 32 8.81 -5.48 4.58
CA VAL A 32 9.47 -4.82 3.45
C VAL A 32 9.43 -3.33 3.77
N HIS A 33 10.45 -2.86 4.50
CA HIS A 33 10.64 -1.43 4.66
C HIS A 33 10.84 -0.82 3.28
N SER A 34 9.98 0.13 2.93
CA SER A 34 10.16 0.88 1.70
C SER A 34 11.56 1.48 1.67
N THR A 35 12.29 1.24 0.60
CA THR A 35 13.59 1.90 0.37
C THR A 35 13.45 3.42 0.25
N LEU A 36 12.22 3.93 0.21
CA LEU A 36 11.88 5.35 0.10
C LEU A 36 11.40 5.97 1.42
N GLU A 37 11.27 5.19 2.51
CA GLU A 37 10.96 5.76 3.82
C GLU A 37 12.09 6.73 4.23
N GLY A 38 11.70 7.93 4.68
CA GLY A 38 12.61 9.03 4.97
C GLY A 38 13.09 9.83 3.74
N LYS A 39 12.68 9.46 2.51
CA LYS A 39 13.03 10.18 1.28
C LYS A 39 11.87 11.02 0.76
N PRO A 40 12.17 12.11 0.02
CA PRO A 40 11.13 12.87 -0.66
C PRO A 40 10.36 12.00 -1.66
N VAL A 41 9.06 12.24 -1.77
CA VAL A 41 8.25 11.69 -2.84
C VAL A 41 8.87 12.06 -4.19
N PRO A 42 9.10 11.11 -5.11
CA PRO A 42 9.56 11.41 -6.46
C PRO A 42 8.66 12.45 -7.14
N ALA A 43 9.23 13.31 -7.96
CA ALA A 43 8.47 14.33 -8.67
C ALA A 43 7.53 13.67 -9.69
N PHE A 44 6.24 13.97 -9.59
CA PHE A 44 5.23 13.51 -10.55
C PHE A 44 4.13 14.54 -10.77
N ARG A 45 3.42 14.38 -11.89
CA ARG A 45 2.19 15.13 -12.21
C ARG A 45 1.24 14.19 -12.93
N LEU A 46 0.09 13.93 -12.32
CA LEU A 46 -0.97 13.08 -12.86
C LEU A 46 -2.18 13.94 -13.25
N SER A 47 -2.75 13.67 -14.41
CA SER A 47 -3.99 14.28 -14.83
C SER A 47 -5.16 13.80 -13.98
N PRO A 48 -6.24 14.59 -13.83
CA PRO A 48 -7.45 14.11 -13.19
C PRO A 48 -8.03 12.94 -13.99
N ILE A 49 -8.50 11.90 -13.28
CA ILE A 49 -9.19 10.78 -13.95
C ILE A 49 -10.71 11.03 -14.04
N LEU A 50 -11.26 11.83 -13.14
CA LEU A 50 -12.67 12.19 -13.10
C LEU A 50 -12.83 13.71 -13.19
N PRO A 51 -13.87 14.24 -13.88
CA PRO A 51 -14.08 15.69 -14.02
C PRO A 51 -14.27 16.43 -12.70
N ASN A 52 -14.82 15.78 -11.69
CA ASN A 52 -15.08 16.34 -10.37
C ASN A 52 -13.93 16.14 -9.36
N LYS A 53 -12.80 15.59 -9.78
CA LYS A 53 -11.60 15.42 -8.95
C LYS A 53 -10.44 16.23 -9.50
N PRO A 54 -9.75 17.03 -8.65
CA PRO A 54 -8.55 17.74 -9.09
C PRO A 54 -7.42 16.79 -9.48
N ALA A 55 -6.53 17.28 -10.35
CA ALA A 55 -5.24 16.64 -10.66
C ALA A 55 -4.41 16.44 -9.38
N LEU A 56 -3.47 15.49 -9.42
CA LEU A 56 -2.56 15.20 -8.32
C LEU A 56 -1.11 15.32 -8.77
N SER A 57 -0.31 16.04 -8.00
CA SER A 57 1.13 16.13 -8.20
C SER A 57 1.88 15.97 -6.87
N SER A 58 3.17 15.71 -6.93
CA SER A 58 4.02 15.65 -5.74
C SER A 58 4.02 16.97 -4.95
N ALA A 59 3.83 18.12 -5.60
CA ALA A 59 3.72 19.42 -4.94
C ALA A 59 2.46 19.54 -4.06
N ASP A 60 1.38 18.84 -4.42
CA ASP A 60 0.14 18.82 -3.62
C ASP A 60 0.31 18.05 -2.29
N LEU A 61 1.39 17.29 -2.13
CA LEU A 61 1.73 16.56 -0.92
C LEU A 61 2.62 17.36 0.04
N ALA A 62 3.23 18.48 -0.43
CA ALA A 62 4.12 19.34 0.35
C ALA A 62 3.41 20.62 0.77
N THR A 63 2.26 20.52 1.42
CA THR A 63 1.37 21.66 1.77
C THR A 63 1.41 22.03 3.25
N GLY A 64 2.35 21.48 4.01
CA GLY A 64 2.47 21.71 5.45
C GLY A 64 1.62 20.76 6.30
N GLN A 65 0.84 19.87 5.68
CA GLN A 65 0.04 18.85 6.38
C GLN A 65 0.33 17.45 5.84
N PRO A 66 0.29 16.41 6.69
CA PRO A 66 0.48 15.05 6.23
C PRO A 66 -0.69 14.57 5.37
N HIS A 67 -0.39 13.71 4.40
CA HIS A 67 -1.36 13.07 3.52
C HIS A 67 -1.22 11.55 3.58
N LEU A 68 -2.35 10.85 3.49
CA LEU A 68 -2.38 9.43 3.15
C LEU A 68 -2.54 9.31 1.64
N VAL A 69 -1.49 8.83 0.96
CA VAL A 69 -1.48 8.56 -0.48
C VAL A 69 -1.82 7.09 -0.68
N ASN A 70 -2.98 6.80 -1.26
CA ASN A 70 -3.44 5.43 -1.51
C ASN A 70 -3.34 5.11 -2.99
N ILE A 71 -2.63 4.04 -3.33
CA ILE A 71 -2.54 3.49 -4.69
C ILE A 71 -3.58 2.39 -4.82
N PHE A 72 -4.50 2.53 -5.76
CA PHE A 72 -5.65 1.66 -5.89
C PHE A 72 -6.14 1.51 -7.32
N ALA A 73 -7.13 0.64 -7.53
CA ALA A 73 -7.82 0.52 -8.81
C ALA A 73 -9.26 0.02 -8.60
N SER A 74 -10.15 0.35 -9.52
CA SER A 74 -11.56 -0.11 -9.48
C SER A 74 -11.70 -1.63 -9.65
N TRP A 75 -10.79 -2.27 -10.37
CA TRP A 75 -10.75 -3.71 -10.60
C TRP A 75 -10.09 -4.50 -9.44
N CYS A 76 -9.54 -3.82 -8.45
CA CYS A 76 -8.85 -4.42 -7.30
C CYS A 76 -9.86 -4.84 -6.23
N VAL A 77 -10.04 -6.14 -6.03
CA VAL A 77 -11.01 -6.68 -5.06
C VAL A 77 -10.72 -6.25 -3.61
N PRO A 78 -9.48 -6.32 -3.09
CA PRO A 78 -9.18 -5.84 -1.73
C PRO A 78 -9.42 -4.33 -1.56
N CYS A 79 -9.29 -3.53 -2.63
CA CYS A 79 -9.55 -2.08 -2.58
C CYS A 79 -11.02 -1.76 -2.25
N VAL A 80 -11.96 -2.65 -2.63
CA VAL A 80 -13.39 -2.48 -2.30
C VAL A 80 -13.63 -2.50 -0.79
N THR A 81 -12.96 -3.38 -0.07
CA THR A 81 -13.08 -3.47 1.39
C THR A 81 -12.35 -2.33 2.09
N GLU A 82 -11.19 -1.93 1.58
CA GLU A 82 -10.37 -0.85 2.11
C GLU A 82 -11.07 0.51 2.08
N VAL A 83 -11.81 0.83 1.01
CA VAL A 83 -12.49 2.15 0.87
C VAL A 83 -13.38 2.48 2.08
N LYS A 84 -14.02 1.49 2.70
CA LYS A 84 -14.83 1.71 3.91
C LYS A 84 -13.98 2.20 5.08
N VAL A 85 -12.78 1.66 5.21
CA VAL A 85 -11.82 2.03 6.25
C VAL A 85 -11.22 3.41 5.94
N LEU A 86 -10.84 3.67 4.69
CA LEU A 86 -10.36 4.98 4.25
C LEU A 86 -11.41 6.08 4.52
N ARG A 87 -12.70 5.81 4.32
CA ARG A 87 -13.77 6.74 4.68
C ARG A 87 -13.83 7.02 6.18
N THR A 88 -13.53 6.02 7.01
CA THR A 88 -13.46 6.23 8.46
C THR A 88 -12.28 7.14 8.81
N LEU A 89 -11.10 6.91 8.23
CA LEU A 89 -9.92 7.78 8.40
C LEU A 89 -10.18 9.20 7.90
N SER A 90 -10.80 9.36 6.73
CA SER A 90 -11.17 10.68 6.17
C SER A 90 -12.11 11.46 7.10
N ARG A 91 -13.11 10.79 7.69
CA ARG A 91 -14.03 11.42 8.68
C ARG A 91 -13.32 11.82 9.98
N GLN A 92 -12.20 11.19 10.29
CA GLN A 92 -11.35 11.55 11.44
C GLN A 92 -10.31 12.62 11.08
N GLY A 93 -10.44 13.25 9.91
CA GLY A 93 -9.61 14.37 9.49
C GLY A 93 -8.31 14.01 8.82
N VAL A 94 -8.10 12.75 8.40
CA VAL A 94 -6.94 12.35 7.61
C VAL A 94 -7.14 12.80 6.16
N PRO A 95 -6.29 13.69 5.60
CA PRO A 95 -6.35 14.05 4.18
C PRO A 95 -5.90 12.87 3.32
N ILE A 96 -6.81 12.34 2.49
CA ILE A 96 -6.53 11.16 1.64
C ILE A 96 -6.53 11.59 0.18
N VAL A 97 -5.48 11.18 -0.55
CA VAL A 97 -5.39 11.34 -2.00
C VAL A 97 -5.19 9.98 -2.66
N GLY A 98 -5.73 9.82 -3.87
CA GLY A 98 -5.70 8.56 -4.59
C GLY A 98 -4.81 8.62 -5.84
N ILE A 99 -4.11 7.54 -6.12
CA ILE A 99 -3.45 7.28 -7.40
C ILE A 99 -4.14 6.07 -8.02
N ALA A 100 -4.95 6.32 -9.04
CA ALA A 100 -5.68 5.28 -9.76
C ALA A 100 -4.81 4.71 -10.87
N ILE A 101 -4.42 3.42 -10.75
CA ILE A 101 -3.55 2.76 -11.71
C ILE A 101 -4.36 1.95 -12.73
N ARG A 102 -3.98 2.03 -14.01
CA ARG A 102 -4.55 1.21 -15.09
C ARG A 102 -6.08 1.16 -15.06
N ASP A 103 -6.70 2.27 -14.71
CA ASP A 103 -8.13 2.38 -14.52
C ASP A 103 -8.80 3.18 -15.63
N ARG A 104 -10.10 2.96 -15.82
CA ARG A 104 -10.93 3.71 -16.76
C ARG A 104 -11.83 4.67 -15.97
N PRO A 105 -12.09 5.88 -16.49
CA PRO A 105 -12.92 6.86 -15.78
C PRO A 105 -14.29 6.32 -15.36
N ASP A 106 -14.99 5.61 -16.27
CA ASP A 106 -16.33 5.08 -16.01
C ASP A 106 -16.31 3.99 -14.92
N ASP A 107 -15.31 3.09 -14.96
CA ASP A 107 -15.16 2.01 -13.99
C ASP A 107 -14.84 2.57 -12.61
N LEU A 108 -13.94 3.56 -12.55
CA LEU A 108 -13.59 4.25 -11.30
C LEU A 108 -14.78 5.03 -10.75
N GLN A 109 -15.53 5.74 -11.59
CA GLN A 109 -16.74 6.46 -11.15
C GLN A 109 -17.76 5.50 -10.53
N ASN A 110 -18.02 4.38 -11.18
CA ASN A 110 -18.91 3.33 -10.68
C ASN A 110 -18.41 2.73 -9.36
N PHE A 111 -17.10 2.51 -9.24
CA PHE A 111 -16.47 2.03 -8.01
C PHE A 111 -16.72 2.99 -6.84
N LEU A 112 -16.46 4.29 -7.02
CA LEU A 112 -16.65 5.30 -5.99
C LEU A 112 -18.13 5.51 -5.64
N LEU A 113 -19.04 5.46 -6.61
CA LEU A 113 -20.49 5.54 -6.36
C LEU A 113 -20.99 4.40 -5.48
N ARG A 114 -20.52 3.18 -5.72
CA ARG A 114 -20.96 1.98 -4.97
C ARG A 114 -20.32 1.86 -3.58
N ASN A 115 -19.05 2.23 -3.45
CA ASN A 115 -18.26 1.97 -2.23
C ASN A 115 -18.04 3.24 -1.39
N GLY A 116 -18.26 4.42 -1.97
CA GLY A 116 -18.00 5.72 -1.39
C GLY A 116 -16.66 6.30 -1.80
N ASP A 117 -16.48 7.59 -1.56
CA ASP A 117 -15.34 8.38 -2.02
C ASP A 117 -14.63 9.04 -0.82
N PRO A 118 -13.46 8.53 -0.41
CA PRO A 118 -12.66 9.13 0.66
C PRO A 118 -11.65 10.17 0.16
N TYR A 119 -11.48 10.31 -1.16
CA TYR A 119 -10.35 11.02 -1.75
C TYR A 119 -10.62 12.49 -1.98
N LEU A 120 -9.69 13.35 -1.56
CA LEU A 120 -9.67 14.78 -1.90
C LEU A 120 -9.28 15.03 -3.37
N ARG A 121 -8.33 14.24 -3.87
CA ARG A 121 -7.81 14.29 -5.24
C ARG A 121 -7.61 12.87 -5.74
N ILE A 122 -7.73 12.66 -7.06
CA ILE A 122 -7.38 11.37 -7.69
C ILE A 122 -6.61 11.65 -8.98
N GLY A 123 -5.35 11.19 -9.01
CA GLY A 123 -4.50 11.23 -10.19
C GLY A 123 -4.59 9.94 -11.00
N SER A 124 -4.62 10.06 -12.34
CA SER A 124 -4.59 8.91 -13.25
C SER A 124 -3.16 8.49 -13.56
N ASP A 125 -2.80 7.25 -13.21
CA ASP A 125 -1.51 6.61 -13.55
C ASP A 125 -1.72 5.38 -14.44
N PRO A 126 -2.10 5.57 -15.73
CA PRO A 126 -2.50 4.48 -16.62
C PRO A 126 -1.37 3.51 -16.93
N GLN A 127 -0.14 3.91 -16.76
CA GLN A 127 1.06 3.10 -17.03
C GLN A 127 1.77 2.64 -15.75
N SER A 128 1.21 2.93 -14.56
CA SER A 128 1.80 2.61 -13.25
C SER A 128 3.21 3.19 -13.04
N GLN A 129 3.55 4.29 -13.71
CA GLN A 129 4.88 4.89 -13.60
C GLN A 129 5.12 5.53 -12.24
N VAL A 130 4.12 6.23 -11.71
CA VAL A 130 4.18 6.83 -10.37
C VAL A 130 4.16 5.74 -9.32
N GLN A 131 3.30 4.71 -9.47
CA GLN A 131 3.29 3.54 -8.61
C GLN A 131 4.70 2.93 -8.48
N ILE A 132 5.36 2.65 -9.61
CA ILE A 132 6.70 2.06 -9.64
C ILE A 132 7.73 3.02 -9.02
N SER A 133 7.67 4.31 -9.30
CA SER A 133 8.60 5.30 -8.77
C SER A 133 8.49 5.45 -7.24
N LEU A 134 7.30 5.20 -6.67
CA LEU A 134 7.06 5.14 -5.23
C LEU A 134 7.51 3.82 -4.59
N GLY A 135 8.02 2.87 -5.38
CA GLY A 135 8.43 1.56 -4.91
C GLY A 135 7.27 0.67 -4.48
N SER A 136 6.06 0.97 -4.96
CA SER A 136 4.87 0.16 -4.68
C SER A 136 4.90 -1.14 -5.47
N SER A 137 4.60 -2.24 -4.78
CA SER A 137 4.61 -3.60 -5.34
C SER A 137 3.27 -4.03 -5.95
N GLY A 138 2.19 -3.34 -5.59
CA GLY A 138 0.85 -3.74 -6.03
C GLY A 138 -0.25 -2.79 -5.58
N VAL A 139 -1.48 -3.28 -5.57
CA VAL A 139 -2.66 -2.57 -5.06
C VAL A 139 -3.49 -3.50 -4.17
N PRO A 140 -4.06 -2.96 -3.08
CA PRO A 140 -3.88 -1.60 -2.59
C PRO A 140 -2.56 -1.44 -1.84
N GLU A 141 -2.04 -0.21 -1.83
CA GLU A 141 -0.86 0.15 -1.05
C GLU A 141 -0.95 1.62 -0.65
N SER A 142 -0.57 1.96 0.58
CA SER A 142 -0.74 3.31 1.11
C SER A 142 0.55 3.87 1.68
N PHE A 143 0.79 5.16 1.47
CA PHE A 143 1.94 5.88 2.00
C PHE A 143 1.48 7.04 2.86
N ILE A 144 2.10 7.23 4.03
CA ILE A 144 1.96 8.46 4.80
C ILE A 144 3.11 9.37 4.42
N VAL A 145 2.76 10.53 3.90
CA VAL A 145 3.68 11.58 3.45
C VAL A 145 3.52 12.77 4.38
N ASP A 146 4.63 13.31 4.91
CA ASP A 146 4.59 14.48 5.79
C ASP A 146 4.33 15.79 5.02
N GLY A 147 4.09 16.89 5.76
CA GLY A 147 3.82 18.20 5.17
C GLY A 147 4.94 18.79 4.32
N ARG A 148 6.14 18.17 4.29
CA ARG A 148 7.28 18.53 3.46
C ARG A 148 7.41 17.65 2.22
N GLY A 149 6.50 16.69 2.04
CA GLY A 149 6.54 15.74 0.93
C GLY A 149 7.50 14.57 1.13
N VAL A 150 7.83 14.21 2.39
CA VAL A 150 8.71 13.08 2.72
C VAL A 150 7.87 11.88 3.12
N ILE A 151 8.17 10.70 2.56
CA ILE A 151 7.51 9.44 2.92
C ILE A 151 7.94 9.04 4.33
N ARG A 152 6.97 8.82 5.22
CA ARG A 152 7.17 8.46 6.62
C ARG A 152 6.77 7.04 6.97
N TYR A 153 5.90 6.46 6.16
CA TYR A 153 5.42 5.10 6.38
C TYR A 153 4.84 4.53 5.09
N GLN A 154 4.97 3.23 4.90
CA GLN A 154 4.34 2.46 3.83
C GLN A 154 3.52 1.33 4.43
N HIS A 155 2.27 1.19 4.01
CA HIS A 155 1.39 0.07 4.33
C HIS A 155 1.15 -0.74 3.07
N ILE A 156 1.60 -1.98 3.08
CA ILE A 156 1.45 -2.91 1.95
C ILE A 156 0.18 -3.74 2.16
N GLY A 157 -0.67 -3.77 1.15
CA GLY A 157 -1.98 -4.41 1.23
C GLY A 157 -3.10 -3.48 1.70
N ALA A 158 -4.28 -4.03 1.87
CA ALA A 158 -5.46 -3.27 2.29
C ALA A 158 -5.35 -2.85 3.77
N ILE A 159 -5.60 -1.57 4.04
CA ILE A 159 -5.75 -1.09 5.42
C ILE A 159 -7.05 -1.69 5.98
N GLU A 160 -6.94 -2.46 7.05
CA GLU A 160 -8.05 -3.05 7.76
C GLU A 160 -8.54 -2.17 8.92
N GLN A 161 -9.70 -2.49 9.48
CA GLN A 161 -10.24 -1.74 10.61
C GLN A 161 -9.34 -1.80 11.85
N SER A 162 -8.61 -2.89 12.02
CA SER A 162 -7.60 -3.09 13.07
C SER A 162 -6.39 -2.14 12.94
N ASP A 163 -6.09 -1.66 11.73
CA ASP A 163 -4.93 -0.79 11.45
C ASP A 163 -5.23 0.69 11.73
N VAL A 164 -6.52 1.07 11.81
CA VAL A 164 -6.93 2.47 11.99
C VAL A 164 -6.19 3.17 13.13
N PRO A 165 -6.08 2.61 14.36
CA PRO A 165 -5.37 3.29 15.44
C PRO A 165 -3.90 3.54 15.12
N MET A 166 -3.24 2.58 14.48
CA MET A 166 -1.82 2.69 14.09
C MET A 166 -1.65 3.74 12.99
N ILE A 167 -2.50 3.75 11.96
CA ILE A 167 -2.45 4.75 10.88
C ILE A 167 -2.63 6.16 11.44
N LEU A 168 -3.58 6.37 12.36
CA LEU A 168 -3.78 7.69 12.99
C LEU A 168 -2.54 8.17 13.76
N VAL A 169 -1.91 7.27 14.53
CA VAL A 169 -0.66 7.58 15.23
C VAL A 169 0.43 7.97 14.24
N ARG A 170 0.58 7.22 13.13
CA ARG A 170 1.59 7.52 12.10
C ARG A 170 1.32 8.85 11.40
N VAL A 171 0.06 9.18 11.11
CA VAL A 171 -0.32 10.48 10.53
C VAL A 171 -0.01 11.61 11.51
N GLU A 172 -0.28 11.43 12.81
CA GLU A 172 0.03 12.45 13.82
C GLU A 172 1.55 12.67 13.95
N GLN A 173 2.35 11.60 13.92
CA GLN A 173 3.82 11.67 13.94
C GLN A 173 4.43 12.34 12.70
N ALA A 174 3.68 12.39 11.59
CA ALA A 174 4.08 13.01 10.34
C ALA A 174 3.72 14.52 10.24
N ARG A 175 3.11 15.08 11.29
CA ARG A 175 2.81 16.54 11.40
C ARG A 175 4.05 17.38 11.78
#